data_a0dad617fdf9a83a6e8b5800a53a6bd4
#
_entry.id   a0dad617fdf9a83a6e8b5800a53a6bd4
#
_cell.length_a   1.000
_cell.length_b   1.000
_cell.length_c   1.000
_cell.angle_alpha   90.00
_cell.angle_beta   90.00
_cell.angle_gamma   90.00
#
_symmetry.space_group_name_H-M   'P 1'
#
loop_
_entity.id
_entity.type
_entity.pdbx_description
1 polymer ?
#
loop_
_entity_poly.entity_id
_entity_poly.type
_entity_poly.pdbx_seq_one_letter_code
_entity_poly.pdbx_strand_id
1 'polypeptide(L)'
;MVILSSLVSCSVSPPTNLRLHLPPFTALCSYGAFPASSTFRSELRPLHLRCLDRRETALIFRCSCLSSPIDAGSQIESLFSLFRDIGFSEEETEMILAKNPDIKSAPLDTIGARVASLQSLKINGFALQGLIAKSPNLLTSEEFDVVNSFLVDELEGRLEPELLERLLAVADTSILLSFNQKKSVEDIERLISFLEPFGGIGIIARRPVILNSDLDSQLIPRVNFIRDLSGEDDFATGTVLRRLPAILSYSVEHMNSHVEFLKSFAGLTSEQVFKIVHVFPNVISTSKERKLRPRIEFLKECGFDSAGMFKFLSKAPLYLALSEDNLSHKLGFLVKIGYRHRTKELAFAMGAVTRTSSDNMQRVIGLYLSYGLSLEDILAMSTKHPQVLQYNYSSLEEKLEYLIEYMGREVEELLAFPAFLGYKLDSRIKHRYEEKLKSRGENMSLNKLLTVSAERFSKAAESIEMICL
;
A
#
# COMPACT_ATOMS: atom_id res chain seq x y z
N MET A 1 23.47 7.94 10.97
CA MET A 1 24.51 8.10 12.02
C MET A 1 24.55 9.51 12.61
N VAL A 2 24.52 10.57 11.82
CA VAL A 2 24.64 11.97 12.33
C VAL A 2 23.47 12.39 13.23
N ILE A 3 22.24 12.00 12.93
CA ILE A 3 21.05 12.42 13.73
C ILE A 3 20.90 11.64 15.04
N LEU A 4 21.36 10.40 15.10
CA LEU A 4 21.35 9.61 16.35
C LEU A 4 22.52 9.99 17.29
N SER A 5 23.64 10.45 16.75
CA SER A 5 24.78 10.91 17.55
C SER A 5 24.59 12.30 18.16
N SER A 6 23.82 13.19 17.52
CA SER A 6 23.52 14.50 18.10
C SER A 6 22.54 14.49 19.28
N LEU A 7 21.79 13.39 19.48
CA LEU A 7 20.94 13.20 20.66
C LEU A 7 21.68 12.61 21.87
N VAL A 8 22.92 12.16 21.69
CA VAL A 8 23.72 11.46 22.72
C VAL A 8 24.70 12.38 23.44
N SER A 9 24.96 13.59 22.94
CA SER A 9 25.98 14.51 23.49
C SER A 9 25.48 15.48 24.57
N CYS A 10 24.25 15.35 25.07
CA CYS A 10 23.81 16.05 26.28
C CYS A 10 24.16 15.26 27.53
N SER A 11 25.37 15.43 28.03
CA SER A 11 25.76 15.07 29.40
C SER A 11 24.98 15.92 30.39
N VAL A 12 24.03 15.32 31.08
CA VAL A 12 23.22 15.97 32.10
C VAL A 12 23.95 15.84 33.46
N SER A 13 24.42 16.95 33.98
CA SER A 13 24.67 17.12 35.43
C SER A 13 23.31 17.10 36.15
N PRO A 14 23.24 16.61 37.42
CA PRO A 14 21.95 16.45 38.07
C PRO A 14 21.28 17.79 38.36
N PRO A 15 19.96 17.92 38.18
CA PRO A 15 19.27 19.18 38.34
C PRO A 15 18.92 19.44 39.80
N THR A 16 19.29 20.61 40.26
CA THR A 16 18.63 21.30 41.39
C THR A 16 17.18 21.68 40.97
N ASN A 17 16.27 21.50 41.93
CA ASN A 17 14.85 21.77 41.83
C ASN A 17 14.47 23.06 41.03
N LEU A 18 13.82 22.89 39.87
CA LEU A 18 13.09 23.94 39.21
C LEU A 18 11.71 23.38 38.80
N ARG A 19 10.67 23.81 39.51
CA ARG A 19 9.28 23.66 39.13
C ARG A 19 9.10 24.40 37.79
N LEU A 20 8.99 23.69 36.68
CA LEU A 20 8.54 24.24 35.39
C LEU A 20 7.01 24.23 35.33
N HIS A 21 6.42 25.40 35.43
CA HIS A 21 5.04 25.65 35.01
C HIS A 21 4.97 25.43 33.48
N LEU A 22 4.32 24.35 33.05
CA LEU A 22 3.93 24.13 31.67
C LEU A 22 2.66 24.95 31.37
N PRO A 23 2.60 25.72 30.27
CA PRO A 23 1.36 26.34 29.85
C PRO A 23 0.39 25.29 29.29
N PRO A 24 -0.93 25.51 29.37
CA PRO A 24 -1.92 24.56 28.87
C PRO A 24 -1.81 24.42 27.33
N PHE A 25 -2.07 23.23 26.87
CA PHE A 25 -1.88 22.71 25.49
C PHE A 25 -2.65 23.47 24.37
N THR A 26 -3.46 24.47 24.73
CA THR A 26 -4.30 25.23 23.80
C THR A 26 -3.61 26.42 23.11
N ALA A 27 -2.34 26.69 23.39
CA ALA A 27 -1.65 27.89 22.89
C ALA A 27 -0.70 27.68 21.71
N LEU A 28 -0.73 26.53 21.00
CA LEU A 28 0.18 26.25 19.87
C LEU A 28 -0.53 26.17 18.49
N CYS A 29 -1.73 26.73 18.36
CA CYS A 29 -2.45 26.79 17.08
C CYS A 29 -2.56 28.22 16.50
N SER A 30 -1.56 29.03 16.63
CA SER A 30 -1.53 30.30 15.89
C SER A 30 -0.08 30.73 15.69
N TYR A 31 0.53 30.39 14.55
CA TYR A 31 1.50 31.22 13.82
C TYR A 31 1.91 30.56 12.49
N GLY A 32 1.68 31.31 11.41
CA GLY A 32 2.47 31.29 10.21
C GLY A 32 1.91 30.51 9.01
N ALA A 33 1.10 31.19 8.23
CA ALA A 33 0.88 30.86 6.83
C ALA A 33 2.19 31.05 6.03
N PHE A 34 2.66 30.02 5.34
CA PHE A 34 3.60 30.12 4.22
C PHE A 34 3.03 29.41 2.99
N PRO A 35 3.39 29.88 1.77
CA PRO A 35 2.63 29.64 0.56
C PRO A 35 2.83 28.24 -0.01
N ALA A 36 1.76 27.76 -0.63
CA ALA A 36 1.68 26.50 -1.35
C ALA A 36 2.68 26.44 -2.51
N SER A 37 3.50 25.41 -2.53
CA SER A 37 4.08 24.86 -3.75
C SER A 37 3.46 23.49 -4.01
N SER A 38 2.86 23.40 -5.18
CA SER A 38 2.15 22.27 -5.77
C SER A 38 2.97 20.97 -5.78
N THR A 39 2.45 19.92 -5.13
CA THR A 39 2.78 18.55 -5.50
C THR A 39 1.49 17.71 -5.49
N PHE A 40 1.22 17.12 -6.63
CA PHE A 40 0.11 16.26 -6.97
C PHE A 40 -0.12 15.16 -5.93
N ARG A 41 -1.29 15.18 -5.31
CA ARG A 41 -1.85 14.04 -4.58
C ARG A 41 -2.97 13.43 -5.42
N SER A 42 -2.74 12.23 -5.92
CA SER A 42 -3.77 11.41 -6.54
C SER A 42 -4.65 10.81 -5.43
N GLU A 43 -5.80 11.40 -5.20
CA GLU A 43 -6.87 10.80 -4.41
C GLU A 43 -7.71 9.89 -5.30
N LEU A 44 -7.60 8.58 -5.09
CA LEU A 44 -8.57 7.60 -5.60
C LEU A 44 -9.78 7.59 -4.66
N ARG A 45 -10.89 8.20 -5.08
CA ARG A 45 -12.22 7.98 -4.50
C ARG A 45 -12.89 6.79 -5.17
N PRO A 46 -13.58 5.90 -4.44
CA PRO A 46 -14.38 4.86 -5.06
C PRO A 46 -15.64 5.45 -5.68
N LEU A 47 -15.80 5.25 -6.98
CA LEU A 47 -17.01 5.62 -7.72
C LEU A 47 -18.07 4.53 -7.55
N HIS A 48 -19.21 4.92 -6.98
CA HIS A 48 -20.45 4.15 -7.03
C HIS A 48 -20.95 4.08 -8.48
N LEU A 49 -20.96 2.89 -9.05
CA LEU A 49 -21.60 2.59 -10.31
C LEU A 49 -23.13 2.61 -10.13
N ARG A 50 -23.79 3.60 -10.73
CA ARG A 50 -25.22 3.50 -11.09
C ARG A 50 -25.31 2.89 -12.48
N CYS A 51 -25.98 1.75 -12.56
CA CYS A 51 -26.44 1.17 -13.82
C CYS A 51 -27.31 2.17 -14.58
N LEU A 52 -26.93 2.48 -15.82
CA LEU A 52 -27.82 3.06 -16.81
C LEU A 52 -27.78 2.22 -18.08
N ASP A 53 -28.95 2.02 -18.56
CA ASP A 53 -29.52 1.14 -19.55
C ASP A 53 -28.76 1.06 -20.90
N ARG A 54 -28.71 -0.18 -21.42
CA ARG A 54 -28.24 -0.50 -22.77
C ARG A 54 -29.14 0.17 -23.83
N ARG A 55 -28.54 0.95 -24.71
CA ARG A 55 -28.96 1.04 -26.11
C ARG A 55 -27.73 0.97 -26.98
N GLU A 56 -27.59 -0.17 -27.65
CA GLU A 56 -26.67 -0.37 -28.77
C GLU A 56 -27.04 0.57 -29.88
N THR A 57 -26.12 1.45 -30.26
CA THR A 57 -26.13 2.08 -31.59
C THR A 57 -24.80 1.77 -32.26
N ALA A 58 -24.81 0.71 -33.06
CA ALA A 58 -23.76 0.44 -34.03
C ALA A 58 -23.79 1.57 -35.08
N LEU A 59 -22.82 2.47 -35.04
CA LEU A 59 -22.57 3.43 -36.10
C LEU A 59 -21.83 2.71 -37.23
N ILE A 60 -22.61 2.31 -38.26
CA ILE A 60 -22.08 1.82 -39.53
C ILE A 60 -21.57 3.04 -40.30
N PHE A 61 -20.25 3.22 -40.35
CA PHE A 61 -19.64 4.18 -41.27
C PHE A 61 -19.73 3.66 -42.71
N ARG A 62 -20.54 4.32 -43.51
CA ARG A 62 -20.52 4.15 -44.98
C ARG A 62 -19.29 4.86 -45.53
N CYS A 63 -18.33 4.10 -45.99
CA CYS A 63 -17.20 4.58 -46.75
C CYS A 63 -17.69 4.96 -48.17
N SER A 64 -17.68 6.22 -48.54
CA SER A 64 -17.79 6.68 -49.92
C SER A 64 -16.44 7.24 -50.36
N CYS A 65 -15.73 6.46 -51.15
CA CYS A 65 -14.45 6.87 -51.74
C CYS A 65 -14.70 7.99 -52.80
N LEU A 66 -14.13 9.17 -52.52
CA LEU A 66 -13.85 10.17 -53.57
C LEU A 66 -12.52 10.83 -53.24
N SER A 67 -11.50 10.46 -53.99
CA SER A 67 -10.16 11.04 -53.97
C SER A 67 -10.14 12.42 -54.62
N SER A 68 -10.04 13.48 -53.86
CA SER A 68 -9.60 14.81 -54.29
C SER A 68 -8.53 15.30 -53.29
N PRO A 69 -7.58 16.15 -53.68
CA PRO A 69 -6.54 16.64 -52.76
C PRO A 69 -7.19 17.47 -51.65
N ILE A 70 -7.18 16.93 -50.44
CA ILE A 70 -7.76 17.57 -49.28
C ILE A 70 -6.84 18.71 -48.86
N ASP A 71 -7.42 19.91 -48.78
CA ASP A 71 -6.76 21.11 -48.29
C ASP A 71 -6.32 20.88 -46.82
N ALA A 72 -5.09 21.23 -46.45
CA ALA A 72 -4.50 20.94 -45.15
C ALA A 72 -5.36 21.49 -43.97
N GLY A 73 -6.15 22.54 -44.22
CA GLY A 73 -7.10 23.09 -43.22
C GLY A 73 -8.29 22.14 -42.94
N SER A 74 -8.83 21.50 -43.97
CA SER A 74 -9.95 20.53 -43.87
C SER A 74 -9.53 19.26 -43.14
N GLN A 75 -8.29 18.82 -43.26
CA GLN A 75 -7.76 17.64 -42.57
C GLN A 75 -7.64 17.87 -41.08
N ILE A 76 -7.19 19.04 -40.64
CA ILE A 76 -7.07 19.41 -39.23
C ILE A 76 -8.46 19.47 -38.57
N GLU A 77 -9.46 20.08 -39.21
CA GLU A 77 -10.82 20.13 -38.69
C GLU A 77 -11.43 18.73 -38.53
N SER A 78 -11.16 17.84 -39.48
CA SER A 78 -11.61 16.45 -39.44
C SER A 78 -10.92 15.66 -38.30
N LEU A 79 -9.66 15.92 -38.04
CA LEU A 79 -8.93 15.36 -36.87
C LEU A 79 -9.54 15.84 -35.54
N PHE A 80 -9.83 17.12 -35.38
CA PHE A 80 -10.49 17.64 -34.20
C PHE A 80 -11.88 17.03 -34.02
N SER A 81 -12.63 16.79 -35.11
CA SER A 81 -13.91 16.09 -35.04
C SER A 81 -13.72 14.65 -34.51
N LEU A 82 -12.76 13.89 -35.06
CA LEU A 82 -12.46 12.52 -34.64
C LEU A 82 -12.07 12.46 -33.16
N PHE A 83 -11.21 13.35 -32.68
CA PHE A 83 -10.81 13.39 -31.28
C PHE A 83 -11.96 13.83 -30.37
N ARG A 84 -12.84 14.69 -30.81
CA ARG A 84 -14.08 15.07 -30.10
C ARG A 84 -15.03 13.88 -29.99
N ASP A 85 -15.16 13.05 -31.03
CA ASP A 85 -16.00 11.83 -31.00
C ASP A 85 -15.43 10.76 -30.02
N ILE A 86 -14.12 10.73 -29.83
CA ILE A 86 -13.47 9.92 -28.79
C ILE A 86 -13.72 10.51 -27.37
N GLY A 87 -14.04 11.80 -27.28
CA GLY A 87 -14.36 12.52 -26.06
C GLY A 87 -13.26 13.46 -25.55
N PHE A 88 -12.26 13.81 -26.38
CA PHE A 88 -11.25 14.81 -26.05
C PHE A 88 -11.79 16.24 -26.20
N SER A 89 -11.35 17.15 -25.33
CA SER A 89 -11.52 18.59 -25.51
C SER A 89 -10.58 19.13 -26.60
N GLU A 90 -10.83 20.37 -27.05
CA GLU A 90 -9.93 21.02 -28.00
C GLU A 90 -8.52 21.23 -27.45
N GLU A 91 -8.40 21.63 -26.17
CA GLU A 91 -7.12 21.80 -25.49
C GLU A 91 -6.34 20.49 -25.38
N GLU A 92 -7.02 19.38 -25.04
CA GLU A 92 -6.40 18.05 -24.97
C GLU A 92 -5.95 17.58 -26.35
N THR A 93 -6.73 17.83 -27.38
CA THR A 93 -6.39 17.53 -28.77
C THR A 93 -5.13 18.28 -29.20
N GLU A 94 -5.04 19.57 -28.88
CA GLU A 94 -3.83 20.36 -29.16
C GLU A 94 -2.59 19.81 -28.45
N MET A 95 -2.74 19.38 -27.20
CA MET A 95 -1.64 18.76 -26.44
C MET A 95 -1.18 17.43 -27.07
N ILE A 96 -2.12 16.62 -27.57
CA ILE A 96 -1.81 15.37 -28.26
C ILE A 96 -1.07 15.64 -29.56
N LEU A 97 -1.54 16.60 -30.36
CA LEU A 97 -0.91 17.02 -31.62
C LEU A 97 0.45 17.71 -31.41
N ALA A 98 0.67 18.32 -30.26
CA ALA A 98 1.97 18.87 -29.88
C ALA A 98 2.96 17.78 -29.45
N LYS A 99 2.48 16.74 -28.78
CA LYS A 99 3.30 15.57 -28.40
C LYS A 99 3.72 14.71 -29.58
N ASN A 100 2.85 14.58 -30.58
CA ASN A 100 3.12 13.83 -31.80
C ASN A 100 2.65 14.63 -33.04
N PRO A 101 3.54 15.46 -33.63
CA PRO A 101 3.22 16.23 -34.84
C PRO A 101 2.90 15.39 -36.04
N ASP A 102 3.36 14.13 -36.13
CA ASP A 102 3.17 13.24 -37.26
C ASP A 102 1.67 12.88 -37.49
N ILE A 103 0.85 13.01 -36.44
CA ILE A 103 -0.61 12.82 -36.53
C ILE A 103 -1.23 13.83 -37.54
N LYS A 104 -0.70 15.04 -37.62
CA LYS A 104 -1.19 16.06 -38.56
C LYS A 104 -0.93 15.73 -40.03
N SER A 105 0.11 14.94 -40.30
CA SER A 105 0.50 14.51 -41.65
C SER A 105 0.01 13.12 -42.03
N ALA A 106 -0.45 12.31 -41.05
CA ALA A 106 -0.94 10.97 -41.29
C ALA A 106 -2.34 11.00 -41.97
N PRO A 107 -2.65 10.05 -42.87
CA PRO A 107 -3.97 9.95 -43.43
C PRO A 107 -5.06 9.74 -42.36
N LEU A 108 -6.13 10.52 -42.44
CA LEU A 108 -7.22 10.46 -41.45
C LEU A 108 -7.86 9.06 -41.38
N ASP A 109 -8.00 8.40 -42.54
CA ASP A 109 -8.53 7.05 -42.63
C ASP A 109 -7.68 6.04 -41.84
N THR A 110 -6.37 6.20 -41.87
CA THR A 110 -5.44 5.35 -41.08
C THR A 110 -5.62 5.57 -39.59
N ILE A 111 -5.73 6.81 -39.16
CA ILE A 111 -5.95 7.14 -37.74
C ILE A 111 -7.30 6.61 -37.26
N GLY A 112 -8.36 6.82 -38.09
CA GLY A 112 -9.71 6.32 -37.80
C GLY A 112 -9.77 4.80 -37.74
N ALA A 113 -9.10 4.09 -38.64
CA ALA A 113 -9.01 2.63 -38.62
C ALA A 113 -8.32 2.11 -37.37
N ARG A 114 -7.24 2.76 -36.95
CA ARG A 114 -6.51 2.39 -35.73
C ARG A 114 -7.33 2.63 -34.46
N VAL A 115 -8.05 3.75 -34.40
CA VAL A 115 -8.99 4.01 -33.31
C VAL A 115 -10.10 2.94 -33.29
N ALA A 116 -10.70 2.62 -34.43
CA ALA A 116 -11.72 1.59 -34.53
C ALA A 116 -11.21 0.20 -34.15
N SER A 117 -9.94 -0.11 -34.46
CA SER A 117 -9.29 -1.35 -34.04
C SER A 117 -9.15 -1.42 -32.55
N LEU A 118 -8.69 -0.36 -31.86
CA LEU A 118 -8.63 -0.29 -30.41
C LEU A 118 -10.03 -0.41 -29.76
N GLN A 119 -11.04 0.18 -30.37
CA GLN A 119 -12.43 0.07 -29.92
C GLN A 119 -12.98 -1.35 -30.05
N SER A 120 -12.56 -2.11 -31.07
CA SER A 120 -12.94 -3.52 -31.26
C SER A 120 -12.44 -4.40 -30.08
N LEU A 121 -11.34 -4.02 -29.43
CA LEU A 121 -10.79 -4.64 -28.22
C LEU A 121 -11.54 -4.23 -26.94
N LYS A 122 -12.71 -3.59 -27.06
CA LYS A 122 -13.51 -3.03 -25.96
C LYS A 122 -12.82 -1.90 -25.18
N ILE A 123 -11.76 -1.31 -25.73
CA ILE A 123 -11.09 -0.14 -25.16
C ILE A 123 -11.89 1.10 -25.60
N ASN A 124 -12.77 1.58 -24.74
CA ASN A 124 -13.69 2.67 -25.05
C ASN A 124 -13.61 3.79 -23.99
N GLY A 125 -14.13 4.98 -24.32
CA GLY A 125 -14.30 6.10 -23.40
C GLY A 125 -12.98 6.53 -22.76
N PHE A 126 -12.95 6.65 -21.42
CA PHE A 126 -11.79 7.15 -20.68
C PHE A 126 -10.52 6.31 -20.83
N ALA A 127 -10.65 5.00 -21.09
CA ALA A 127 -9.51 4.13 -21.33
C ALA A 127 -8.81 4.44 -22.63
N LEU A 128 -9.58 4.61 -23.70
CA LEU A 128 -9.09 5.01 -25.02
C LEU A 128 -8.45 6.40 -24.98
N GLN A 129 -9.11 7.36 -24.31
CA GLN A 129 -8.56 8.69 -24.08
C GLN A 129 -7.22 8.63 -23.33
N GLY A 130 -7.16 7.88 -22.23
CA GLY A 130 -5.96 7.71 -21.44
C GLY A 130 -4.79 7.10 -22.21
N LEU A 131 -5.08 6.09 -23.04
CA LEU A 131 -4.10 5.43 -23.89
C LEU A 131 -3.55 6.40 -24.96
N ILE A 132 -4.40 7.09 -25.70
CA ILE A 132 -4.01 8.03 -26.74
C ILE A 132 -3.27 9.23 -26.13
N ALA A 133 -3.74 9.80 -25.03
CA ALA A 133 -3.10 10.95 -24.38
C ALA A 133 -1.68 10.63 -23.85
N LYS A 134 -1.47 9.40 -23.36
CA LYS A 134 -0.15 8.93 -22.92
C LYS A 134 0.76 8.59 -24.09
N SER A 135 0.22 7.95 -25.10
CA SER A 135 0.95 7.34 -26.20
C SER A 135 0.39 7.74 -27.58
N PRO A 136 0.46 9.03 -27.96
CA PRO A 136 -0.05 9.49 -29.25
C PRO A 136 0.62 8.81 -30.45
N ASN A 137 1.87 8.36 -30.28
CA ASN A 137 2.63 7.64 -31.32
C ASN A 137 1.96 6.33 -31.76
N LEU A 138 1.09 5.75 -30.92
CA LEU A 138 0.34 4.56 -31.26
C LEU A 138 -0.50 4.77 -32.53
N LEU A 139 -0.99 6.00 -32.77
CA LEU A 139 -1.80 6.33 -33.93
C LEU A 139 -1.02 6.49 -35.24
N THR A 140 0.32 6.69 -35.17
CA THR A 140 1.17 6.92 -36.35
C THR A 140 2.23 5.84 -36.55
N SER A 141 2.48 4.95 -35.58
CA SER A 141 3.49 3.90 -35.67
C SER A 141 3.16 2.90 -36.79
N GLU A 142 4.15 2.56 -37.61
CA GLU A 142 4.04 1.51 -38.65
C GLU A 142 3.85 0.12 -38.03
N GLU A 143 4.22 -0.02 -36.74
CA GLU A 143 4.18 -1.29 -36.00
C GLU A 143 2.84 -1.51 -35.28
N PHE A 144 1.87 -0.57 -35.45
CA PHE A 144 0.55 -0.67 -34.82
C PHE A 144 -0.16 -2.00 -35.18
N ASP A 145 -0.09 -2.44 -36.42
CA ASP A 145 -0.79 -3.63 -36.88
C ASP A 145 -0.25 -4.90 -36.20
N VAL A 146 1.05 -4.97 -35.94
CA VAL A 146 1.68 -6.11 -35.25
C VAL A 146 1.30 -6.11 -33.77
N VAL A 147 1.32 -4.94 -33.14
CA VAL A 147 0.87 -4.79 -31.74
C VAL A 147 -0.62 -5.13 -31.63
N ASN A 148 -1.42 -4.67 -32.59
CA ASN A 148 -2.85 -4.93 -32.61
C ASN A 148 -3.17 -6.41 -32.84
N SER A 149 -2.52 -7.09 -33.79
CA SER A 149 -2.66 -8.54 -33.99
C SER A 149 -2.27 -9.31 -32.72
N PHE A 150 -1.18 -8.95 -32.08
CA PHE A 150 -0.78 -9.55 -30.80
C PHE A 150 -1.85 -9.37 -29.70
N LEU A 151 -2.43 -8.17 -29.59
CA LEU A 151 -3.47 -7.89 -28.61
C LEU A 151 -4.77 -8.65 -28.91
N VAL A 152 -5.14 -8.77 -30.18
CA VAL A 152 -6.37 -9.46 -30.62
C VAL A 152 -6.19 -10.97 -30.55
N ASP A 153 -5.14 -11.50 -31.18
CA ASP A 153 -5.01 -12.93 -31.42
C ASP A 153 -4.53 -13.69 -30.19
N GLU A 154 -3.69 -13.06 -29.36
CA GLU A 154 -3.01 -13.73 -28.24
C GLU A 154 -3.61 -13.37 -26.89
N LEU A 155 -4.08 -12.14 -26.70
CA LEU A 155 -4.56 -11.67 -25.40
C LEU A 155 -6.10 -11.66 -25.32
N GLU A 156 -6.81 -11.55 -26.43
CA GLU A 156 -8.28 -11.63 -26.45
C GLU A 156 -8.73 -13.05 -26.08
N GLY A 157 -9.44 -13.18 -24.98
CA GLY A 157 -9.93 -14.47 -24.46
C GLY A 157 -9.05 -15.10 -23.38
N ARG A 158 -7.80 -14.67 -23.20
CA ARG A 158 -6.94 -15.04 -22.04
C ARG A 158 -6.95 -13.96 -20.97
N LEU A 159 -7.30 -12.72 -21.34
CA LEU A 159 -7.40 -11.59 -20.42
C LEU A 159 -8.85 -11.15 -20.26
N GLU A 160 -9.24 -10.95 -19.00
CA GLU A 160 -10.44 -10.17 -18.71
C GLU A 160 -10.32 -8.79 -19.35
N PRO A 161 -11.38 -8.25 -20.00
CA PRO A 161 -11.33 -6.95 -20.67
C PRO A 161 -10.79 -5.81 -19.79
N GLU A 162 -11.14 -5.82 -18.51
CA GLU A 162 -10.62 -4.84 -17.54
C GLU A 162 -9.10 -4.96 -17.32
N LEU A 163 -8.56 -6.16 -17.44
CA LEU A 163 -7.14 -6.42 -17.27
C LEU A 163 -6.35 -5.99 -18.51
N LEU A 164 -6.91 -6.23 -19.70
CA LEU A 164 -6.37 -5.74 -20.97
C LEU A 164 -6.36 -4.21 -20.99
N GLU A 165 -7.45 -3.57 -20.58
CA GLU A 165 -7.56 -2.13 -20.43
C GLU A 165 -6.48 -1.56 -19.49
N ARG A 166 -6.26 -2.21 -18.35
CA ARG A 166 -5.20 -1.83 -17.41
C ARG A 166 -3.80 -2.03 -17.98
N LEU A 167 -3.58 -3.12 -18.72
CA LEU A 167 -2.30 -3.38 -19.37
C LEU A 167 -1.99 -2.28 -20.38
N LEU A 168 -2.95 -1.92 -21.21
CA LEU A 168 -2.82 -0.88 -22.23
C LEU A 168 -2.74 0.53 -21.63
N ALA A 169 -3.48 0.78 -20.54
CA ALA A 169 -3.41 2.06 -19.82
C ALA A 169 -2.06 2.30 -19.13
N VAL A 170 -1.32 1.24 -18.82
CA VAL A 170 -0.02 1.32 -18.10
C VAL A 170 1.15 1.04 -19.04
N ALA A 171 0.96 0.25 -20.09
CA ALA A 171 1.98 0.02 -21.09
C ALA A 171 2.28 1.34 -21.82
N ASP A 172 3.53 1.78 -21.72
CA ASP A 172 4.08 2.86 -22.54
C ASP A 172 4.17 2.33 -24.01
N THR A 173 3.97 3.20 -24.99
CA THR A 173 4.16 2.86 -26.41
C THR A 173 5.53 2.24 -26.67
N SER A 174 6.56 2.71 -25.95
CA SER A 174 7.90 2.11 -26.03
C SER A 174 7.90 0.64 -25.62
N ILE A 175 7.03 0.24 -24.69
CA ILE A 175 6.86 -1.14 -24.26
C ILE A 175 6.11 -1.94 -25.32
N LEU A 176 5.01 -1.41 -25.82
CA LEU A 176 4.23 -2.03 -26.90
C LEU A 176 5.02 -2.15 -28.19
N LEU A 177 5.82 -1.13 -28.53
CA LEU A 177 6.68 -1.11 -29.72
C LEU A 177 7.95 -1.96 -29.54
N SER A 178 8.46 -2.13 -28.33
CA SER A 178 9.61 -3.01 -28.06
C SER A 178 9.28 -4.49 -28.27
N PHE A 179 8.00 -4.86 -28.28
CA PHE A 179 7.58 -6.20 -28.64
C PHE A 179 7.94 -6.56 -30.09
N ASN A 180 7.89 -5.58 -30.99
CA ASN A 180 8.15 -5.84 -32.40
C ASN A 180 9.64 -5.92 -32.79
N GLN A 181 10.51 -5.17 -32.10
CA GLN A 181 11.93 -5.07 -32.47
C GLN A 181 12.84 -6.13 -31.85
N LYS A 182 12.44 -6.74 -30.72
CA LYS A 182 13.32 -7.59 -29.93
C LYS A 182 12.70 -8.90 -29.43
N LYS A 183 11.39 -9.11 -29.54
CA LYS A 183 10.71 -10.30 -29.03
C LYS A 183 9.64 -10.78 -29.98
N SER A 184 9.65 -12.09 -30.23
CA SER A 184 8.56 -12.76 -30.94
C SER A 184 7.34 -12.92 -30.02
N VAL A 185 6.16 -13.14 -30.61
CA VAL A 185 4.94 -13.51 -29.86
C VAL A 185 5.20 -14.74 -28.99
N GLU A 186 5.98 -15.71 -29.50
CA GLU A 186 6.37 -16.93 -28.78
C GLU A 186 7.16 -16.63 -27.51
N ASP A 187 8.03 -15.60 -27.50
CA ASP A 187 8.79 -15.21 -26.28
C ASP A 187 7.86 -14.66 -25.23
N ILE A 188 6.81 -13.94 -25.61
CA ILE A 188 5.82 -13.40 -24.68
C ILE A 188 4.91 -14.48 -24.14
N GLU A 189 4.49 -15.45 -24.98
CA GLU A 189 3.74 -16.61 -24.52
C GLU A 189 4.54 -17.46 -23.54
N ARG A 190 5.82 -17.72 -23.84
CA ARG A 190 6.75 -18.43 -22.94
C ARG A 190 6.86 -17.69 -21.60
N LEU A 191 6.95 -16.36 -21.62
CA LEU A 191 7.05 -15.54 -20.42
C LEU A 191 5.75 -15.61 -19.60
N ILE A 192 4.58 -15.49 -20.24
CA ILE A 192 3.27 -15.59 -19.57
C ILE A 192 3.12 -16.99 -18.95
N SER A 193 3.39 -18.04 -19.72
CA SER A 193 3.32 -19.44 -19.28
C SER A 193 4.27 -19.72 -18.11
N PHE A 194 5.48 -19.16 -18.12
CA PHE A 194 6.43 -19.27 -17.02
C PHE A 194 5.92 -18.62 -15.74
N LEU A 195 5.26 -17.47 -15.83
CA LEU A 195 4.73 -16.76 -14.66
C LEU A 195 3.42 -17.34 -14.14
N GLU A 196 2.73 -18.20 -14.88
CA GLU A 196 1.40 -18.72 -14.54
C GLU A 196 1.33 -19.33 -13.12
N PRO A 197 2.28 -20.19 -12.66
CA PRO A 197 2.26 -20.76 -11.32
C PRO A 197 2.36 -19.71 -10.20
N PHE A 198 2.94 -18.54 -10.49
CA PHE A 198 3.22 -17.49 -9.53
C PHE A 198 2.15 -16.40 -9.48
N GLY A 199 1.20 -16.40 -10.41
CA GLY A 199 0.13 -15.40 -10.51
C GLY A 199 0.00 -14.78 -11.89
N GLY A 200 0.72 -15.33 -12.87
CA GLY A 200 0.54 -15.14 -14.30
C GLY A 200 0.49 -13.67 -14.73
N ILE A 201 -0.45 -13.41 -15.60
CA ILE A 201 -0.69 -12.10 -16.18
C ILE A 201 -1.00 -11.00 -15.16
N GLY A 202 -1.50 -11.35 -13.96
CA GLY A 202 -1.76 -10.39 -12.90
C GLY A 202 -0.48 -9.72 -12.36
N ILE A 203 0.69 -10.36 -12.50
CA ILE A 203 2.00 -9.77 -12.17
C ILE A 203 2.37 -8.77 -13.26
N ILE A 204 2.19 -9.15 -14.53
CA ILE A 204 2.49 -8.33 -15.70
C ILE A 204 1.61 -7.06 -15.70
N ALA A 205 0.31 -7.20 -15.46
CA ALA A 205 -0.63 -6.07 -15.40
C ALA A 205 -0.24 -5.02 -14.35
N ARG A 206 0.38 -5.44 -13.23
CA ARG A 206 0.88 -4.52 -12.21
C ARG A 206 2.23 -3.91 -12.55
N ARG A 207 3.01 -4.57 -13.40
CA ARG A 207 4.36 -4.12 -13.81
C ARG A 207 4.64 -4.53 -15.26
N PRO A 208 4.06 -3.86 -16.25
CA PRO A 208 4.20 -4.21 -17.67
C PRO A 208 5.66 -4.23 -18.17
N VAL A 209 6.53 -3.42 -17.56
CA VAL A 209 7.98 -3.39 -17.89
C VAL A 209 8.64 -4.79 -17.80
N ILE A 210 8.04 -5.75 -17.08
CA ILE A 210 8.51 -7.13 -17.01
C ILE A 210 8.55 -7.78 -18.41
N LEU A 211 7.65 -7.39 -19.29
CA LEU A 211 7.61 -7.86 -20.68
C LEU A 211 8.88 -7.53 -21.47
N ASN A 212 9.61 -6.46 -21.10
CA ASN A 212 10.89 -6.10 -21.73
C ASN A 212 12.06 -6.92 -21.22
N SER A 213 11.88 -7.69 -20.16
CA SER A 213 12.94 -8.52 -19.59
C SER A 213 13.13 -9.79 -20.41
N ASP A 214 14.37 -10.22 -20.61
CA ASP A 214 14.67 -11.50 -21.21
C ASP A 214 14.29 -12.63 -20.25
N LEU A 215 13.55 -13.63 -20.78
CA LEU A 215 13.02 -14.71 -19.97
C LEU A 215 14.14 -15.56 -19.36
N ASP A 216 15.06 -16.04 -20.21
CA ASP A 216 16.04 -17.05 -19.83
C ASP A 216 17.19 -16.44 -19.00
N SER A 217 17.69 -15.27 -19.41
CA SER A 217 18.84 -14.62 -18.74
C SER A 217 18.46 -13.73 -17.56
N GLN A 218 17.20 -13.29 -17.44
CA GLN A 218 16.79 -12.33 -16.41
C GLN A 218 15.66 -12.85 -15.53
N LEU A 219 14.51 -13.21 -16.09
CA LEU A 219 13.32 -13.51 -15.28
C LEU A 219 13.43 -14.87 -14.57
N ILE A 220 13.81 -15.92 -15.28
CA ILE A 220 13.97 -17.25 -14.69
C ILE A 220 14.95 -17.21 -13.51
N PRO A 221 16.17 -16.65 -13.64
CA PRO A 221 17.10 -16.58 -12.51
C PRO A 221 16.54 -15.77 -11.31
N ARG A 222 15.79 -14.68 -11.57
CA ARG A 222 15.22 -13.84 -10.51
C ARG A 222 14.07 -14.53 -9.77
N VAL A 223 13.20 -15.22 -10.49
CA VAL A 223 12.10 -15.98 -9.88
C VAL A 223 12.67 -17.18 -9.11
N ASN A 224 13.62 -17.92 -9.70
CA ASN A 224 14.26 -19.06 -9.05
C ASN A 224 14.98 -18.64 -7.77
N PHE A 225 15.66 -17.50 -7.75
CA PHE A 225 16.28 -17.00 -6.53
C PHE A 225 15.27 -16.83 -5.38
N ILE A 226 14.07 -16.30 -5.67
CA ILE A 226 13.01 -16.13 -4.66
C ILE A 226 12.43 -17.48 -4.29
N ARG A 227 12.28 -18.37 -5.25
CA ARG A 227 11.79 -19.74 -5.06
C ARG A 227 12.73 -20.57 -4.18
N ASP A 228 14.02 -20.54 -4.46
CA ASP A 228 15.06 -21.19 -3.64
C ASP A 228 15.05 -20.66 -2.20
N LEU A 229 14.92 -19.33 -2.06
CA LEU A 229 14.84 -18.69 -0.75
C LEU A 229 13.57 -19.10 0.01
N SER A 230 12.46 -19.41 -0.70
CA SER A 230 11.21 -19.91 -0.13
C SER A 230 11.24 -21.37 0.31
N GLY A 231 12.25 -22.12 -0.11
CA GLY A 231 12.31 -23.59 0.03
C GLY A 231 11.47 -24.29 -1.04
N GLU A 232 11.48 -23.77 -2.26
CA GLU A 232 10.76 -24.28 -3.44
C GLU A 232 9.22 -24.19 -3.35
N ASP A 233 8.69 -23.28 -2.52
CA ASP A 233 7.26 -23.02 -2.39
C ASP A 233 6.79 -22.01 -3.46
N ASP A 234 6.15 -22.50 -4.52
CA ASP A 234 5.64 -21.70 -5.62
C ASP A 234 4.51 -20.74 -5.19
N PHE A 235 3.67 -21.15 -4.24
CA PHE A 235 2.60 -20.30 -3.72
C PHE A 235 3.15 -19.12 -2.91
N ALA A 236 4.13 -19.39 -2.04
CA ALA A 236 4.80 -18.36 -1.25
C ALA A 236 5.60 -17.42 -2.15
N THR A 237 6.31 -17.95 -3.16
CA THR A 237 7.01 -17.19 -4.21
C THR A 237 6.04 -16.28 -4.95
N GLY A 238 4.93 -16.82 -5.46
CA GLY A 238 3.89 -16.05 -6.14
C GLY A 238 3.28 -14.96 -5.25
N THR A 239 3.17 -15.21 -3.96
CA THR A 239 2.70 -14.18 -3.01
C THR A 239 3.68 -13.00 -2.91
N VAL A 240 4.99 -13.24 -2.89
CA VAL A 240 6.03 -12.19 -2.93
C VAL A 240 5.93 -11.41 -4.23
N LEU A 241 5.85 -12.10 -5.38
CA LEU A 241 5.76 -11.49 -6.71
C LEU A 241 4.48 -10.65 -6.87
N ARG A 242 3.34 -11.15 -6.42
CA ARG A 242 2.07 -10.38 -6.43
C ARG A 242 2.11 -9.16 -5.54
N ARG A 243 2.78 -9.21 -4.38
CA ARG A 243 2.91 -8.06 -3.47
C ARG A 243 3.84 -6.98 -4.00
N LEU A 244 4.93 -7.38 -4.63
CA LEU A 244 5.95 -6.48 -5.19
C LEU A 244 6.45 -6.99 -6.55
N PRO A 245 5.68 -6.82 -7.65
CA PRO A 245 6.15 -7.22 -8.98
C PRO A 245 7.46 -6.54 -9.38
N ALA A 246 7.71 -5.34 -8.86
CA ALA A 246 8.96 -4.60 -9.08
C ALA A 246 10.22 -5.33 -8.58
N ILE A 247 10.08 -6.36 -7.73
CA ILE A 247 11.22 -7.20 -7.28
C ILE A 247 11.91 -7.86 -8.47
N LEU A 248 11.18 -8.19 -9.53
CA LEU A 248 11.69 -8.75 -10.78
C LEU A 248 12.54 -7.75 -11.61
N SER A 249 12.56 -6.48 -11.24
CA SER A 249 13.46 -5.48 -11.85
C SER A 249 14.87 -5.47 -11.22
N TYR A 250 15.05 -6.11 -10.06
CA TYR A 250 16.36 -6.21 -9.41
C TYR A 250 17.14 -7.42 -9.91
N SER A 251 18.47 -7.29 -9.98
CA SER A 251 19.33 -8.41 -10.31
C SER A 251 19.40 -9.42 -9.15
N VAL A 252 19.78 -10.67 -9.46
CA VAL A 252 19.99 -11.72 -8.46
C VAL A 252 21.04 -11.30 -7.44
N GLU A 253 22.13 -10.66 -7.89
CA GLU A 253 23.22 -10.16 -7.04
C GLU A 253 22.71 -9.10 -6.06
N HIS A 254 21.83 -8.19 -6.54
CA HIS A 254 21.21 -7.19 -5.66
C HIS A 254 20.37 -7.85 -4.57
N MET A 255 19.50 -8.79 -4.95
CA MET A 255 18.64 -9.50 -4.01
C MET A 255 19.46 -10.32 -3.02
N ASN A 256 20.45 -11.09 -3.51
CA ASN A 256 21.34 -11.89 -2.69
C ASN A 256 22.14 -11.02 -1.70
N SER A 257 22.62 -9.86 -2.14
CA SER A 257 23.33 -8.91 -1.29
C SER A 257 22.49 -8.40 -0.12
N HIS A 258 21.18 -8.29 -0.28
CA HIS A 258 20.26 -7.93 0.82
C HIS A 258 20.00 -9.12 1.74
N VAL A 259 19.83 -10.31 1.19
CA VAL A 259 19.68 -11.55 1.97
C VAL A 259 20.92 -11.80 2.83
N GLU A 260 22.12 -11.76 2.24
CA GLU A 260 23.37 -11.97 2.97
C GLU A 260 23.64 -10.86 3.99
N PHE A 261 23.25 -9.62 3.71
CA PHE A 261 23.31 -8.55 4.69
C PHE A 261 22.41 -8.84 5.91
N LEU A 262 21.18 -9.28 5.70
CA LEU A 262 20.27 -9.62 6.80
C LEU A 262 20.76 -10.87 7.58
N LYS A 263 21.32 -11.87 6.88
CA LYS A 263 21.91 -13.04 7.52
C LYS A 263 23.12 -12.68 8.39
N SER A 264 24.08 -12.00 7.81
CA SER A 264 25.34 -11.69 8.49
C SER A 264 25.19 -10.59 9.54
N PHE A 265 24.42 -9.54 9.23
CA PHE A 265 24.33 -8.37 10.08
C PHE A 265 23.22 -8.47 11.15
N ALA A 266 22.07 -9.05 10.83
CA ALA A 266 20.99 -9.26 11.80
C ALA A 266 21.04 -10.65 12.47
N GLY A 267 21.90 -11.54 12.02
CA GLY A 267 22.03 -12.92 12.55
C GLY A 267 20.85 -13.82 12.17
N LEU A 268 20.23 -13.62 11.02
CA LEU A 268 19.05 -14.35 10.58
C LEU A 268 19.41 -15.55 9.73
N THR A 269 18.58 -16.60 9.74
CA THR A 269 18.67 -17.71 8.79
C THR A 269 18.02 -17.35 7.46
N SER A 270 18.31 -18.09 6.37
CA SER A 270 17.66 -17.87 5.07
C SER A 270 16.14 -17.98 5.15
N GLU A 271 15.63 -18.98 5.88
CA GLU A 271 14.20 -19.17 6.13
C GLU A 271 13.58 -17.95 6.87
N GLN A 272 14.28 -17.42 7.87
CA GLN A 272 13.83 -16.23 8.61
C GLN A 272 13.82 -14.98 7.74
N VAL A 273 14.83 -14.82 6.88
CA VAL A 273 14.87 -13.73 5.89
C VAL A 273 13.71 -13.87 4.92
N PHE A 274 13.44 -15.07 4.42
CA PHE A 274 12.30 -15.30 3.53
C PHE A 274 10.97 -14.93 4.22
N LYS A 275 10.75 -15.32 5.47
CA LYS A 275 9.53 -14.93 6.22
C LYS A 275 9.35 -13.41 6.31
N ILE A 276 10.44 -12.66 6.45
CA ILE A 276 10.39 -11.18 6.43
C ILE A 276 10.08 -10.67 5.02
N VAL A 277 10.74 -11.19 3.99
CA VAL A 277 10.50 -10.83 2.58
C VAL A 277 9.07 -11.17 2.16
N HIS A 278 8.55 -12.33 2.57
CA HIS A 278 7.18 -12.74 2.28
C HIS A 278 6.13 -11.76 2.84
N VAL A 279 6.34 -11.24 4.05
CA VAL A 279 5.43 -10.24 4.65
C VAL A 279 5.67 -8.85 4.07
N PHE A 280 6.92 -8.48 3.82
CA PHE A 280 7.33 -7.15 3.40
C PHE A 280 8.46 -7.22 2.35
N PRO A 281 8.14 -7.50 1.07
CA PRO A 281 9.14 -7.65 0.02
C PRO A 281 10.01 -6.40 -0.20
N ASN A 282 9.49 -5.22 0.14
CA ASN A 282 10.20 -3.95 -0.01
C ASN A 282 11.50 -3.87 0.80
N VAL A 283 11.76 -4.81 1.73
CA VAL A 283 13.05 -4.90 2.42
C VAL A 283 14.21 -5.07 1.43
N ILE A 284 13.98 -5.77 0.30
CA ILE A 284 14.97 -5.97 -0.77
C ILE A 284 15.29 -4.66 -1.53
N SER A 285 14.37 -3.70 -1.55
CA SER A 285 14.56 -2.38 -2.17
C SER A 285 15.05 -1.31 -1.19
N THR A 286 15.11 -1.64 0.09
CA THR A 286 15.48 -0.69 1.14
C THR A 286 17.01 -0.54 1.22
N SER A 287 17.52 0.71 1.21
CA SER A 287 18.96 0.99 1.29
C SER A 287 19.60 0.34 2.53
N LYS A 288 20.60 -0.49 2.32
CA LYS A 288 21.34 -1.20 3.38
C LYS A 288 22.01 -0.24 4.33
N GLU A 289 22.81 0.69 3.81
CA GLU A 289 23.63 1.59 4.63
C GLU A 289 22.82 2.72 5.28
N ARG A 290 21.87 3.30 4.54
CA ARG A 290 21.11 4.46 5.04
C ARG A 290 19.94 4.05 5.94
N LYS A 291 19.35 2.87 5.73
CA LYS A 291 18.14 2.46 6.46
C LYS A 291 18.33 1.17 7.24
N LEU A 292 18.71 0.06 6.59
CA LEU A 292 18.73 -1.23 7.27
C LEU A 292 19.76 -1.28 8.39
N ARG A 293 21.00 -0.86 8.12
CA ARG A 293 22.11 -0.91 9.11
C ARG A 293 21.79 -0.14 10.41
N PRO A 294 21.50 1.18 10.37
CA PRO A 294 21.28 1.93 11.60
C PRO A 294 20.08 1.44 12.42
N ARG A 295 19.06 0.87 11.75
CA ARG A 295 17.87 0.36 12.43
C ARG A 295 18.11 -0.99 13.09
N ILE A 296 18.88 -1.86 12.45
CA ILE A 296 19.30 -3.13 13.06
C ILE A 296 20.27 -2.87 14.21
N GLU A 297 21.20 -1.90 14.06
CA GLU A 297 22.08 -1.46 15.14
C GLU A 297 21.28 -0.96 16.35
N PHE A 298 20.29 -0.10 16.14
CA PHE A 298 19.42 0.36 17.20
C PHE A 298 18.73 -0.81 17.93
N LEU A 299 18.23 -1.82 17.21
CA LEU A 299 17.63 -3.00 17.83
C LEU A 299 18.65 -3.80 18.63
N LYS A 300 19.90 -3.94 18.17
CA LYS A 300 21.00 -4.56 18.91
C LYS A 300 21.33 -3.78 20.18
N GLU A 301 21.39 -2.46 20.09
CA GLU A 301 21.59 -1.58 21.25
C GLU A 301 20.45 -1.69 22.28
N CYS A 302 19.22 -1.98 21.81
CA CYS A 302 18.09 -2.32 22.69
C CYS A 302 18.18 -3.72 23.31
N GLY A 303 19.24 -4.49 23.04
CA GLY A 303 19.48 -5.81 23.61
C GLY A 303 18.77 -6.96 22.92
N PHE A 304 18.43 -6.83 21.62
CA PHE A 304 17.90 -7.94 20.83
C PHE A 304 19.02 -8.85 20.35
N ASP A 305 18.88 -10.13 20.65
CA ASP A 305 19.62 -11.22 20.03
C ASP A 305 18.99 -11.60 18.68
N SER A 306 19.57 -12.56 17.94
CA SER A 306 19.07 -13.00 16.64
C SER A 306 17.63 -13.51 16.69
N ALA A 307 17.25 -14.25 17.73
CA ALA A 307 15.89 -14.75 17.89
C ALA A 307 14.89 -13.62 18.16
N GLY A 308 15.25 -12.69 19.02
CA GLY A 308 14.49 -11.47 19.30
C GLY A 308 14.38 -10.57 18.09
N MET A 309 15.46 -10.42 17.33
CA MET A 309 15.50 -9.68 16.06
C MET A 309 14.50 -10.24 15.07
N PHE A 310 14.52 -11.55 14.83
CA PHE A 310 13.55 -12.21 13.96
C PHE A 310 12.11 -12.00 14.45
N LYS A 311 11.85 -12.23 15.74
CA LYS A 311 10.52 -12.05 16.35
C LYS A 311 10.00 -10.62 16.19
N PHE A 312 10.87 -9.63 16.28
CA PHE A 312 10.53 -8.22 16.08
C PHE A 312 10.24 -7.94 14.59
N LEU A 313 11.18 -8.27 13.72
CA LEU A 313 11.08 -7.96 12.28
C LEU A 313 9.97 -8.72 11.57
N SER A 314 9.63 -9.92 11.99
CA SER A 314 8.47 -10.67 11.46
C SER A 314 7.13 -10.01 11.78
N LYS A 315 7.03 -9.29 12.90
CA LYS A 315 5.81 -8.58 13.32
C LYS A 315 5.74 -7.13 12.82
N ALA A 316 6.88 -6.46 12.76
CA ALA A 316 7.00 -5.05 12.40
C ALA A 316 8.06 -4.80 11.31
N PRO A 317 8.01 -5.48 10.14
CA PRO A 317 9.03 -5.33 9.11
C PRO A 317 9.04 -3.92 8.50
N LEU A 318 7.90 -3.23 8.52
CA LEU A 318 7.77 -1.85 8.05
C LEU A 318 8.71 -0.88 8.78
N TYR A 319 9.13 -1.21 10.02
CA TYR A 319 10.13 -0.47 10.76
C TYR A 319 11.42 -0.26 9.95
N LEU A 320 11.81 -1.22 9.14
CA LEU A 320 13.00 -1.15 8.30
C LEU A 320 12.90 -0.12 7.16
N ALA A 321 11.69 0.27 6.73
CA ALA A 321 11.46 1.10 5.55
C ALA A 321 10.96 2.52 5.86
N LEU A 322 10.56 2.83 7.09
CA LEU A 322 10.09 4.16 7.48
C LEU A 322 11.05 5.27 7.03
N SER A 323 10.57 6.48 6.78
CA SER A 323 11.43 7.65 6.60
C SER A 323 12.11 8.02 7.93
N GLU A 324 13.23 8.72 7.86
CA GLU A 324 13.96 9.18 9.06
C GLU A 324 13.10 10.15 9.88
N ASP A 325 12.41 11.07 9.21
CA ASP A 325 11.53 12.03 9.88
C ASP A 325 10.39 11.34 10.62
N ASN A 326 9.73 10.36 9.96
CA ASN A 326 8.64 9.60 10.58
C ASN A 326 9.15 8.80 11.80
N LEU A 327 10.33 8.19 11.68
CA LEU A 327 10.96 7.45 12.78
C LEU A 327 11.30 8.38 13.94
N SER A 328 11.90 9.55 13.65
CA SER A 328 12.30 10.56 14.65
C SER A 328 11.11 11.15 15.39
N HIS A 329 10.04 11.51 14.67
CA HIS A 329 8.81 12.02 15.28
C HIS A 329 8.18 10.99 16.23
N LYS A 330 8.04 9.73 15.79
CA LYS A 330 7.49 8.67 16.63
C LYS A 330 8.36 8.38 17.84
N LEU A 331 9.66 8.33 17.65
CA LEU A 331 10.62 8.17 18.78
C LEU A 331 10.48 9.33 19.77
N GLY A 332 10.38 10.57 19.28
CA GLY A 332 10.17 11.75 20.11
C GLY A 332 8.88 11.66 20.95
N PHE A 333 7.78 11.20 20.36
CA PHE A 333 6.53 10.97 21.12
C PHE A 333 6.69 9.89 22.19
N LEU A 334 7.32 8.76 21.88
CA LEU A 334 7.52 7.68 22.83
C LEU A 334 8.40 8.12 24.00
N VAL A 335 9.46 8.87 23.72
CA VAL A 335 10.35 9.42 24.78
C VAL A 335 9.59 10.44 25.64
N LYS A 336 8.74 11.29 25.05
CA LYS A 336 7.88 12.24 25.81
C LYS A 336 6.88 11.54 26.73
N ILE A 337 6.37 10.37 26.34
CA ILE A 337 5.50 9.54 27.19
C ILE A 337 6.29 8.94 28.37
N GLY A 338 7.63 8.82 28.25
CA GLY A 338 8.48 8.32 29.32
C GLY A 338 9.26 7.02 29.00
N TYR A 339 9.21 6.56 27.75
CA TYR A 339 10.04 5.41 27.36
C TYR A 339 11.53 5.72 27.47
N ARG A 340 12.28 4.82 28.09
CA ARG A 340 13.73 4.94 28.21
C ARG A 340 14.44 4.56 26.92
N HIS A 341 15.47 5.32 26.57
CA HIS A 341 16.29 5.03 25.38
C HIS A 341 16.96 3.65 25.47
N ARG A 342 17.14 3.01 24.32
CA ARG A 342 17.86 1.73 24.15
C ARG A 342 17.29 0.58 25.01
N THR A 343 15.97 0.53 25.14
CA THR A 343 15.28 -0.56 25.84
C THR A 343 14.44 -1.38 24.87
N LYS A 344 14.20 -2.66 25.21
CA LYS A 344 13.32 -3.54 24.43
C LYS A 344 11.89 -3.00 24.37
N GLU A 345 11.42 -2.39 25.45
CA GLU A 345 10.09 -1.78 25.56
C GLU A 345 9.92 -0.66 24.53
N LEU A 346 10.90 0.24 24.42
CA LEU A 346 10.91 1.29 23.41
C LEU A 346 10.88 0.71 22.02
N ALA A 347 11.69 -0.29 21.71
CA ALA A 347 11.72 -0.94 20.41
C ALA A 347 10.38 -1.61 20.08
N PHE A 348 9.76 -2.34 21.01
CA PHE A 348 8.44 -2.91 20.82
C PHE A 348 7.35 -1.85 20.57
N ALA A 349 7.39 -0.75 21.33
CA ALA A 349 6.50 0.39 21.11
C ALA A 349 6.71 1.01 19.73
N MET A 350 7.95 1.21 19.30
CA MET A 350 8.30 1.65 17.94
C MET A 350 7.76 0.70 16.87
N GLY A 351 7.91 -0.62 17.07
CA GLY A 351 7.36 -1.63 16.18
C GLY A 351 5.83 -1.54 16.05
N ALA A 352 5.15 -1.34 17.17
CA ALA A 352 3.69 -1.22 17.19
C ALA A 352 3.20 0.02 16.42
N VAL A 353 3.86 1.17 16.57
CA VAL A 353 3.42 2.42 15.95
C VAL A 353 3.88 2.60 14.49
N THR A 354 4.49 1.60 13.87
CA THR A 354 5.00 1.71 12.50
C THR A 354 3.92 2.00 11.46
N ARG A 355 2.69 1.53 11.68
CA ARG A 355 1.56 1.64 10.74
C ARG A 355 0.67 2.85 10.97
N THR A 356 0.78 3.52 12.10
CA THR A 356 0.00 4.73 12.39
C THR A 356 0.75 5.99 11.94
N SER A 357 0.04 7.07 11.62
CA SER A 357 0.65 8.38 11.39
C SER A 357 1.07 9.01 12.71
N SER A 358 2.03 9.94 12.66
CA SER A 358 2.42 10.75 13.82
C SER A 358 1.25 11.58 14.35
N ASP A 359 0.42 12.11 13.45
CA ASP A 359 -0.77 12.90 13.80
C ASP A 359 -1.83 12.07 14.52
N ASN A 360 -2.11 10.84 14.02
CA ASN A 360 -3.03 9.95 14.74
C ASN A 360 -2.48 9.57 16.11
N MET A 361 -1.19 9.28 16.22
CA MET A 361 -0.55 8.97 17.50
C MET A 361 -0.69 10.14 18.49
N GLN A 362 -0.48 11.38 18.04
CA GLN A 362 -0.65 12.57 18.86
C GLN A 362 -2.10 12.74 19.30
N ARG A 363 -3.07 12.55 18.39
CA ARG A 363 -4.50 12.63 18.72
C ARG A 363 -4.92 11.57 19.72
N VAL A 364 -4.43 10.34 19.57
CA VAL A 364 -4.70 9.22 20.51
C VAL A 364 -4.14 9.53 21.90
N ILE A 365 -2.92 10.06 22.00
CA ILE A 365 -2.36 10.48 23.29
C ILE A 365 -3.22 11.61 23.90
N GLY A 366 -3.59 12.61 23.09
CA GLY A 366 -4.46 13.71 23.53
C GLY A 366 -5.81 13.21 24.03
N LEU A 367 -6.38 12.19 23.37
CA LEU A 367 -7.64 11.57 23.81
C LEU A 367 -7.50 10.92 25.20
N TYR A 368 -6.46 10.15 25.44
CA TYR A 368 -6.23 9.56 26.77
C TYR A 368 -6.09 10.62 27.86
N LEU A 369 -5.34 11.70 27.57
CA LEU A 369 -5.20 12.83 28.49
C LEU A 369 -6.53 13.54 28.78
N SER A 370 -7.41 13.69 27.77
CA SER A 370 -8.74 14.32 27.95
C SER A 370 -9.69 13.48 28.81
N TYR A 371 -9.49 12.18 28.86
CA TYR A 371 -10.22 11.28 29.75
C TYR A 371 -9.57 11.14 31.17
N GLY A 372 -8.56 11.96 31.48
CA GLY A 372 -7.95 12.03 32.81
C GLY A 372 -6.74 11.12 33.05
N LEU A 373 -6.33 10.31 32.06
CA LEU A 373 -5.11 9.49 32.17
C LEU A 373 -3.86 10.38 32.10
N SER A 374 -2.88 10.13 32.97
CA SER A 374 -1.58 10.79 32.93
C SER A 374 -0.64 10.20 31.88
N LEU A 375 0.47 10.86 31.59
CA LEU A 375 1.52 10.30 30.73
C LEU A 375 2.12 9.01 31.32
N GLU A 376 2.18 8.90 32.64
CA GLU A 376 2.65 7.69 33.33
C GLU A 376 1.67 6.52 33.12
N ASP A 377 0.38 6.80 33.14
CA ASP A 377 -0.67 5.80 32.85
C ASP A 377 -0.59 5.34 31.41
N ILE A 378 -0.42 6.26 30.46
CA ILE A 378 -0.24 5.94 29.05
C ILE A 378 1.03 5.10 28.83
N LEU A 379 2.12 5.41 29.52
CA LEU A 379 3.34 4.61 29.50
C LEU A 379 3.07 3.20 30.05
N ALA A 380 2.42 3.09 31.20
CA ALA A 380 2.08 1.81 31.81
C ALA A 380 1.19 0.94 30.92
N MET A 381 0.14 1.52 30.31
CA MET A 381 -0.72 0.83 29.35
C MET A 381 0.04 0.40 28.11
N SER A 382 0.79 1.30 27.50
CA SER A 382 1.50 1.03 26.24
C SER A 382 2.69 0.10 26.42
N THR A 383 3.29 0.02 27.58
CA THR A 383 4.30 -1.00 27.89
C THR A 383 3.70 -2.39 27.93
N LYS A 384 2.48 -2.55 28.47
CA LYS A 384 1.75 -3.82 28.49
C LYS A 384 1.18 -4.17 27.12
N HIS A 385 0.65 -3.18 26.39
CA HIS A 385 -0.04 -3.33 25.13
C HIS A 385 0.29 -2.17 24.17
N PRO A 386 1.45 -2.18 23.49
CA PRO A 386 1.92 -1.06 22.67
C PRO A 386 0.93 -0.61 21.59
N GLN A 387 0.03 -1.51 21.15
CA GLN A 387 -0.97 -1.22 20.14
C GLN A 387 -1.96 -0.12 20.53
N VAL A 388 -2.10 0.22 21.84
CA VAL A 388 -2.97 1.31 22.29
C VAL A 388 -2.62 2.67 21.66
N LEU A 389 -1.36 2.84 21.23
CA LEU A 389 -0.87 4.07 20.58
C LEU A 389 -1.18 4.15 19.08
N GLN A 390 -1.66 3.07 18.47
CA GLN A 390 -1.87 3.01 17.01
C GLN A 390 -3.35 2.88 16.59
N TYR A 391 -4.26 2.71 17.53
CA TYR A 391 -5.67 2.55 17.19
C TYR A 391 -6.22 3.81 16.50
N ASN A 392 -7.27 3.62 15.70
CA ASN A 392 -7.97 4.73 15.08
C ASN A 392 -8.65 5.59 16.16
N TYR A 393 -8.49 6.91 16.06
CA TYR A 393 -8.99 7.87 17.04
C TYR A 393 -10.50 7.69 17.31
N SER A 394 -11.34 7.71 16.26
CA SER A 394 -12.79 7.64 16.41
C SER A 394 -13.24 6.31 17.04
N SER A 395 -12.67 5.20 16.60
CA SER A 395 -12.96 3.88 17.20
C SER A 395 -12.49 3.75 18.65
N LEU A 396 -11.45 4.49 19.03
CA LEU A 396 -10.96 4.53 20.39
C LEU A 396 -11.89 5.36 21.28
N GLU A 397 -12.32 6.54 20.80
CA GLU A 397 -13.24 7.43 21.46
C GLU A 397 -14.56 6.73 21.77
N GLU A 398 -15.19 6.08 20.78
CA GLU A 398 -16.42 5.30 20.97
C GLU A 398 -16.30 4.21 22.06
N LYS A 399 -15.11 3.59 22.18
CA LYS A 399 -14.88 2.55 23.19
C LYS A 399 -14.69 3.13 24.59
N LEU A 400 -14.06 4.31 24.68
CA LEU A 400 -13.89 5.00 25.96
C LEU A 400 -15.24 5.55 26.46
N GLU A 401 -16.03 6.17 25.59
CA GLU A 401 -17.38 6.61 25.90
C GLU A 401 -18.25 5.44 26.38
N TYR A 402 -18.22 4.31 25.64
CA TYR A 402 -19.00 3.14 26.04
C TYR A 402 -18.54 2.56 27.39
N LEU A 403 -17.23 2.54 27.65
CA LEU A 403 -16.68 2.07 28.93
C LEU A 403 -17.17 2.93 30.10
N ILE A 404 -17.13 4.24 29.95
CA ILE A 404 -17.43 5.20 31.03
C ILE A 404 -18.94 5.42 31.16
N GLU A 405 -19.62 5.77 30.07
CA GLU A 405 -21.02 6.20 30.12
C GLU A 405 -22.00 5.02 30.22
N TYR A 406 -21.74 3.92 29.49
CA TYR A 406 -22.67 2.81 29.42
C TYR A 406 -22.32 1.67 30.38
N MET A 407 -21.03 1.37 30.55
CA MET A 407 -20.62 0.33 31.50
C MET A 407 -20.39 0.88 32.91
N GLY A 408 -20.39 2.21 33.10
CA GLY A 408 -20.16 2.87 34.40
C GLY A 408 -18.82 2.51 35.03
N ARG A 409 -17.77 2.34 34.18
CA ARG A 409 -16.44 1.92 34.61
C ARG A 409 -15.46 3.09 34.62
N GLU A 410 -14.52 3.02 35.53
CA GLU A 410 -13.43 3.99 35.59
C GLU A 410 -12.41 3.74 34.48
N VAL A 411 -11.89 4.82 33.88
CA VAL A 411 -10.90 4.73 32.79
C VAL A 411 -9.60 4.05 33.22
N GLU A 412 -9.27 4.14 34.52
CA GLU A 412 -8.11 3.51 35.14
C GLU A 412 -8.14 1.98 35.10
N GLU A 413 -9.30 1.36 34.91
CA GLU A 413 -9.36 -0.10 34.69
C GLU A 413 -8.59 -0.53 33.44
N LEU A 414 -8.37 0.37 32.49
CA LEU A 414 -7.54 0.12 31.31
C LEU A 414 -6.07 -0.11 31.67
N LEU A 415 -5.59 0.41 32.78
CA LEU A 415 -4.21 0.16 33.27
C LEU A 415 -3.99 -1.33 33.61
N ALA A 416 -5.05 -1.97 34.09
CA ALA A 416 -5.02 -3.41 34.35
C ALA A 416 -5.18 -4.25 33.08
N PHE A 417 -6.04 -3.81 32.13
CA PHE A 417 -6.36 -4.54 30.91
C PHE A 417 -6.44 -3.64 29.67
N PRO A 418 -5.33 -3.07 29.19
CA PRO A 418 -5.34 -2.19 28.01
C PRO A 418 -5.75 -2.89 26.71
N ALA A 419 -5.67 -4.22 26.64
CA ALA A 419 -6.13 -5.01 25.50
C ALA A 419 -7.66 -4.88 25.25
N PHE A 420 -8.45 -4.37 26.20
CA PHE A 420 -9.85 -3.99 26.02
C PHE A 420 -10.06 -3.17 24.74
N LEU A 421 -9.20 -2.18 24.53
CA LEU A 421 -9.26 -1.26 23.38
C LEU A 421 -9.04 -1.94 22.01
N GLY A 422 -8.48 -3.14 22.00
CA GLY A 422 -8.25 -3.95 20.79
C GLY A 422 -9.46 -4.77 20.34
N TYR A 423 -10.46 -4.96 21.18
CA TYR A 423 -11.66 -5.73 20.82
C TYR A 423 -12.65 -4.89 20.00
N LYS A 424 -13.46 -5.56 19.20
CA LYS A 424 -14.55 -4.92 18.44
C LYS A 424 -15.64 -4.46 19.40
N LEU A 425 -16.08 -3.20 19.25
CA LEU A 425 -17.07 -2.59 20.15
C LEU A 425 -18.40 -3.37 20.10
N ASP A 426 -19.04 -3.45 18.93
CA ASP A 426 -20.39 -4.02 18.83
C ASP A 426 -20.42 -5.53 19.01
N SER A 427 -19.60 -6.27 18.24
CA SER A 427 -19.68 -7.73 18.20
C SER A 427 -19.03 -8.42 19.40
N ARG A 428 -18.27 -7.71 20.26
CA ARG A 428 -17.62 -8.34 21.40
C ARG A 428 -17.80 -7.58 22.71
N ILE A 429 -17.53 -6.28 22.76
CA ILE A 429 -17.63 -5.52 24.01
C ILE A 429 -19.10 -5.38 24.41
N LYS A 430 -19.93 -4.75 23.58
CA LYS A 430 -21.35 -4.54 23.83
C LYS A 430 -22.08 -5.86 24.04
N HIS A 431 -21.95 -6.79 23.07
CA HIS A 431 -22.62 -8.10 23.14
C HIS A 431 -22.35 -8.83 24.45
N ARG A 432 -21.08 -8.92 24.88
CA ARG A 432 -20.73 -9.63 26.09
C ARG A 432 -21.13 -8.90 27.37
N TYR A 433 -21.10 -7.58 27.36
CA TYR A 433 -21.57 -6.80 28.48
C TYR A 433 -23.08 -6.94 28.68
N GLU A 434 -23.88 -6.82 27.62
CA GLU A 434 -25.33 -7.00 27.66
C GLU A 434 -25.76 -8.41 28.09
N GLU A 435 -25.12 -9.45 27.55
CA GLU A 435 -25.35 -10.84 27.99
C GLU A 435 -25.02 -11.03 29.48
N LYS A 436 -23.97 -10.37 29.95
CA LYS A 436 -23.59 -10.46 31.35
C LYS A 436 -24.53 -9.69 32.29
N LEU A 437 -25.05 -8.56 31.87
CA LEU A 437 -26.08 -7.83 32.60
C LEU A 437 -27.33 -8.70 32.83
N LYS A 438 -27.79 -9.42 31.79
CA LYS A 438 -28.92 -10.36 31.89
C LYS A 438 -28.69 -11.47 32.93
N SER A 439 -27.45 -11.89 33.10
CA SER A 439 -27.05 -12.98 34.01
C SER A 439 -26.63 -12.54 35.42
N ARG A 440 -27.03 -11.36 35.90
CA ARG A 440 -26.74 -10.79 37.24
C ARG A 440 -25.24 -10.71 37.63
N GLY A 441 -24.35 -10.40 36.68
CA GLY A 441 -22.90 -10.37 36.91
C GLY A 441 -22.26 -9.00 36.76
N GLU A 442 -22.69 -7.98 37.51
CA GLU A 442 -22.20 -6.60 37.37
C GLU A 442 -20.72 -6.41 37.71
N ASN A 443 -20.14 -7.22 38.60
CA ASN A 443 -18.79 -7.01 39.12
C ASN A 443 -17.69 -7.88 38.47
N MET A 444 -17.77 -8.13 37.16
CA MET A 444 -16.75 -8.88 36.45
C MET A 444 -15.65 -7.94 35.92
N SER A 445 -14.37 -8.26 36.12
CA SER A 445 -13.27 -7.50 35.52
C SER A 445 -13.33 -7.54 34.00
N LEU A 446 -12.89 -6.47 33.32
CA LEU A 446 -12.81 -6.36 31.87
C LEU A 446 -12.07 -7.54 31.23
N ASN A 447 -11.02 -8.03 31.88
CA ASN A 447 -10.25 -9.17 31.41
C ASN A 447 -11.13 -10.45 31.37
N LYS A 448 -11.82 -10.77 32.46
CA LYS A 448 -12.70 -11.94 32.52
C LYS A 448 -13.84 -11.85 31.52
N LEU A 449 -14.41 -10.65 31.31
CA LEU A 449 -15.48 -10.42 30.35
C LEU A 449 -15.05 -10.74 28.91
N LEU A 450 -13.83 -10.36 28.50
CA LEU A 450 -13.43 -10.36 27.09
C LEU A 450 -12.50 -11.51 26.69
N THR A 451 -11.75 -12.14 27.61
CA THR A 451 -10.77 -13.17 27.26
C THR A 451 -11.34 -14.58 27.11
N VAL A 452 -12.51 -14.88 27.70
CA VAL A 452 -13.17 -16.18 27.57
C VAL A 452 -13.54 -16.44 26.09
N SER A 453 -13.36 -17.68 25.61
CA SER A 453 -13.76 -18.04 24.22
C SER A 453 -15.28 -17.88 24.03
N ALA A 454 -15.73 -17.68 22.78
CA ALA A 454 -17.15 -17.52 22.47
C ALA A 454 -17.97 -18.74 22.95
N GLU A 455 -17.46 -19.95 22.68
CA GLU A 455 -18.13 -21.21 23.07
C GLU A 455 -18.27 -21.37 24.60
N ARG A 456 -17.25 -21.02 25.37
CA ARG A 456 -17.33 -21.05 26.83
C ARG A 456 -18.22 -19.97 27.39
N PHE A 457 -18.25 -18.82 26.71
CA PHE A 457 -19.11 -17.71 27.10
C PHE A 457 -20.60 -18.05 26.91
N SER A 458 -20.99 -18.63 25.74
CA SER A 458 -22.35 -19.07 25.45
C SER A 458 -22.80 -20.21 26.40
N LYS A 459 -21.96 -21.23 26.60
CA LYS A 459 -22.27 -22.32 27.55
C LYS A 459 -22.50 -21.85 28.98
N ALA A 460 -21.76 -20.81 29.41
CA ALA A 460 -21.96 -20.21 30.73
C ALA A 460 -23.29 -19.43 30.82
N ALA A 461 -23.72 -18.80 29.72
CA ALA A 461 -25.00 -18.11 29.64
C ALA A 461 -26.19 -19.11 29.66
N GLU A 462 -26.14 -20.16 28.85
CA GLU A 462 -27.16 -21.24 28.79
C GLU A 462 -27.31 -21.97 30.12
N SER A 463 -26.19 -22.24 30.84
CA SER A 463 -26.21 -22.89 32.13
C SER A 463 -26.92 -22.06 33.22
N ILE A 464 -26.92 -20.73 33.07
CA ILE A 464 -27.57 -19.82 34.03
C ILE A 464 -29.07 -19.71 33.72
N GLU A 465 -29.48 -19.72 32.45
CA GLU A 465 -30.90 -19.77 32.08
C GLU A 465 -31.61 -21.04 32.56
N MET A 466 -30.91 -22.20 32.54
CA MET A 466 -31.47 -23.48 33.05
C MET A 466 -31.59 -23.52 34.58
N ILE A 467 -30.88 -22.66 35.32
CA ILE A 467 -30.99 -22.63 36.79
C ILE A 467 -32.10 -21.65 37.27
N CYS A 468 -32.53 -20.76 36.37
CA CYS A 468 -33.57 -19.75 36.64
C CYS A 468 -34.96 -20.16 36.16
N LEU A 469 -35.13 -21.34 35.56
CA LEU A 469 -36.40 -22.03 35.24
C LEU A 469 -36.66 -23.14 36.29
#